data_1d8a154fa693cf63544a844149aade8f
#
_entry.id   1d8a154fa693cf63544a844149aade8f
#
_cell.length_a   1.000
_cell.length_b   1.000
_cell.length_c   1.000
_cell.angle_alpha   90.00
_cell.angle_beta   90.00
_cell.angle_gamma   90.00
#
_symmetry.space_group_name_H-M   'P 1'
#
loop_
_entity.id
_entity.type
_entity.pdbx_description
1 polymer ?
#
loop_
_entity_poly.entity_id
_entity_poly.type
_entity_poly.pdbx_seq_one_letter_code
_entity_poly.pdbx_strand_id
1 'polypeptide(L)'
;MAVVLGNRAKMSTSTTGTGTITLGSALTGYQTFAQAGITNGQTVRYAIEDGTNFEIGSGVYTSSGTTLTRSVTESSNSDSAISLSGSAEVYITASAADIFVNDGATSLTTTGVITGGTVEATSDTAAGDNAAMGYTSAEGLILSV
;
A
#
# COMPACT_ATOMS: atom_id res chain seq x y z
N MET A 1 -2.38 10.55 -0.64
CA MET A 1 -1.85 10.23 -1.97
C MET A 1 -1.96 8.73 -2.17
N ALA A 2 -2.33 8.25 -3.37
CA ALA A 2 -2.43 6.81 -3.60
C ALA A 2 -1.05 6.15 -3.45
N VAL A 3 -1.01 5.00 -2.81
CA VAL A 3 0.20 4.19 -2.66
C VAL A 3 0.39 3.35 -3.92
N VAL A 4 1.63 3.27 -4.42
CA VAL A 4 2.00 2.44 -5.57
C VAL A 4 2.71 1.19 -5.06
N LEU A 5 2.38 0.04 -5.65
CA LEU A 5 3.03 -1.23 -5.37
C LEU A 5 3.95 -1.60 -6.55
N GLY A 6 5.07 -2.24 -6.25
CA GLY A 6 6.03 -2.73 -7.23
C GLY A 6 6.32 -4.21 -6.99
N ASN A 7 6.35 -4.99 -8.06
CA ASN A 7 6.58 -6.43 -7.97
C ASN A 7 8.06 -6.74 -7.74
N ARG A 8 8.34 -7.59 -6.73
CA ARG A 8 9.69 -8.09 -6.43
C ARG A 8 10.75 -6.98 -6.26
N ALA A 9 10.37 -5.84 -5.72
CA ALA A 9 11.29 -4.75 -5.42
C ALA A 9 11.84 -4.94 -4.00
N LYS A 10 13.12 -5.28 -3.88
CA LYS A 10 13.84 -5.42 -2.61
C LYS A 10 15.28 -4.97 -2.77
N MET A 11 15.70 -4.02 -1.96
CA MET A 11 17.00 -3.36 -2.03
C MET A 11 17.68 -3.39 -0.66
N SER A 12 19.01 -3.45 -0.67
CA SER A 12 19.81 -3.25 0.54
C SER A 12 19.87 -1.77 0.92
N THR A 13 20.28 -1.48 2.14
CA THR A 13 20.68 -0.13 2.54
C THR A 13 21.83 -0.17 3.54
N SER A 14 22.73 0.80 3.40
CA SER A 14 23.77 1.06 4.40
C SER A 14 23.44 2.27 5.29
N THR A 15 22.23 2.80 5.18
CA THR A 15 21.76 3.89 6.04
C THR A 15 21.68 3.42 7.49
N THR A 16 22.08 4.27 8.42
CA THR A 16 21.96 4.06 9.87
C THR A 16 21.01 5.08 10.48
N GLY A 17 20.45 4.75 11.64
CA GLY A 17 19.56 5.64 12.38
C GLY A 17 18.13 5.65 11.85
N THR A 18 17.37 6.71 12.17
CA THR A 18 15.91 6.77 11.97
C THR A 18 15.48 7.64 10.80
N GLY A 19 16.42 8.19 10.03
CA GLY A 19 16.16 9.15 8.96
C GLY A 19 15.73 8.53 7.63
N THR A 20 15.73 9.37 6.60
CA THR A 20 15.51 8.96 5.20
C THR A 20 16.54 7.92 4.78
N ILE A 21 16.09 6.92 4.08
CA ILE A 21 16.91 5.79 3.63
C ILE A 21 17.53 6.11 2.27
N THR A 22 18.82 5.84 2.12
CA THR A 22 19.45 5.70 0.80
C THR A 22 19.43 4.23 0.41
N LEU A 23 18.70 3.91 -0.64
CA LEU A 23 18.58 2.55 -1.16
C LEU A 23 19.84 2.18 -1.95
N GLY A 24 20.37 1.00 -1.68
CA GLY A 24 21.56 0.45 -2.32
C GLY A 24 21.24 -0.36 -3.58
N SER A 25 21.78 -1.57 -3.67
CA SER A 25 21.54 -2.48 -4.77
C SER A 25 20.32 -3.37 -4.55
N ALA A 26 19.71 -3.85 -5.62
CA ALA A 26 18.71 -4.89 -5.53
C ALA A 26 19.36 -6.18 -4.99
N LEU A 27 18.62 -6.91 -4.15
CA LEU A 27 19.05 -8.22 -3.70
C LEU A 27 18.97 -9.24 -4.85
N THR A 28 19.70 -10.33 -4.72
CA THR A 28 19.69 -11.41 -5.72
C THR A 28 18.28 -11.92 -5.97
N GLY A 29 17.84 -11.90 -7.22
CA GLY A 29 16.49 -12.32 -7.63
C GLY A 29 15.40 -11.26 -7.43
N TYR A 30 15.78 -10.06 -7.03
CA TYR A 30 14.86 -8.91 -6.88
C TYR A 30 15.23 -7.79 -7.86
N GLN A 31 14.37 -6.79 -7.91
CA GLN A 31 14.52 -5.59 -8.73
C GLN A 31 14.79 -4.37 -7.83
N THR A 32 15.41 -3.34 -8.40
CA THR A 32 15.39 -2.02 -7.78
C THR A 32 13.96 -1.44 -7.83
N PHE A 33 13.67 -0.45 -7.03
CA PHE A 33 12.38 0.24 -7.08
C PHE A 33 12.10 0.80 -8.48
N ALA A 34 13.10 1.41 -9.12
CA ALA A 34 12.98 1.94 -10.48
C ALA A 34 12.71 0.83 -11.52
N GLN A 35 13.37 -0.33 -11.44
CA GLN A 35 13.12 -1.47 -12.33
C GLN A 35 11.73 -2.06 -12.13
N ALA A 36 11.20 -2.00 -10.91
CA ALA A 36 9.84 -2.42 -10.59
C ALA A 36 8.76 -1.39 -11.02
N GLY A 37 9.16 -0.32 -11.71
CA GLY A 37 8.25 0.68 -12.26
C GLY A 37 7.96 1.86 -11.34
N ILE A 38 8.64 1.98 -10.20
CA ILE A 38 8.44 3.12 -9.30
C ILE A 38 9.18 4.34 -9.86
N THR A 39 8.44 5.43 -10.01
CA THR A 39 8.95 6.70 -10.54
C THR A 39 9.14 7.75 -9.46
N ASN A 40 9.89 8.80 -9.77
CA ASN A 40 10.18 9.88 -8.84
C ASN A 40 8.93 10.52 -8.26
N GLY A 41 8.91 10.72 -6.95
CA GLY A 41 7.82 11.36 -6.22
C GLY A 41 6.64 10.43 -5.88
N GLN A 42 6.66 9.18 -6.31
CA GLN A 42 5.61 8.23 -5.94
C GLN A 42 5.75 7.80 -4.48
N THR A 43 4.60 7.66 -3.83
CA THR A 43 4.50 7.06 -2.49
C THR A 43 4.36 5.56 -2.63
N VAL A 44 5.22 4.80 -1.97
CA VAL A 44 5.16 3.33 -1.93
C VAL A 44 4.83 2.85 -0.53
N ARG A 45 4.25 1.66 -0.42
CA ARG A 45 4.20 0.91 0.82
C ARG A 45 5.49 0.12 0.94
N TYR A 46 6.19 0.28 2.05
CA TYR A 46 7.44 -0.42 2.29
C TYR A 46 7.38 -1.30 3.54
N ALA A 47 8.23 -2.30 3.58
CA ALA A 47 8.66 -2.95 4.79
C ALA A 47 10.19 -2.95 4.86
N ILE A 48 10.70 -2.90 6.07
CA ILE A 48 12.13 -2.96 6.39
C ILE A 48 12.35 -4.14 7.31
N GLU A 49 13.42 -4.88 7.05
CA GLU A 49 13.94 -5.92 7.91
C GLU A 49 15.38 -5.57 8.30
N ASP A 50 15.66 -5.55 9.59
CA ASP A 50 17.00 -5.26 10.14
C ASP A 50 17.29 -6.18 11.33
N GLY A 51 17.83 -7.35 11.05
CA GLY A 51 18.04 -8.40 12.05
C GLY A 51 16.71 -8.89 12.62
N THR A 52 16.44 -8.63 13.89
CA THR A 52 15.18 -8.97 14.56
C THR A 52 14.17 -7.83 14.55
N ASN A 53 14.56 -6.66 14.03
CA ASN A 53 13.68 -5.50 13.96
C ASN A 53 12.97 -5.44 12.62
N PHE A 54 11.75 -4.92 12.64
CA PHE A 54 10.98 -4.64 11.44
C PHE A 54 10.33 -3.27 11.51
N GLU A 55 10.01 -2.74 10.34
CA GLU A 55 9.21 -1.53 10.20
C GLU A 55 8.36 -1.63 8.93
N ILE A 56 7.09 -1.23 9.04
CA ILE A 56 6.15 -1.13 7.92
C ILE A 56 5.66 0.31 7.86
N GLY A 57 5.60 0.86 6.65
CA GLY A 57 5.14 2.22 6.50
C GLY A 57 4.90 2.61 5.05
N SER A 58 4.77 3.91 4.84
CA SER A 58 4.75 4.50 3.51
C SER A 58 5.86 5.52 3.36
N GLY A 59 6.38 5.66 2.15
CA GLY A 59 7.47 6.59 1.90
C GLY A 59 7.46 7.11 0.47
N VAL A 60 7.96 8.33 0.29
CA VAL A 60 8.14 8.91 -1.04
C VAL A 60 9.49 8.50 -1.59
N TYR A 61 9.47 7.88 -2.75
CA TYR A 61 10.66 7.53 -3.50
C TYR A 61 11.19 8.73 -4.28
N THR A 62 12.47 9.05 -4.14
CA THR A 62 13.16 10.07 -4.93
C THR A 62 14.24 9.39 -5.77
N SER A 63 14.10 9.45 -7.09
CA SER A 63 15.04 8.81 -8.02
C SER A 63 16.42 9.46 -8.02
N SER A 64 16.48 10.78 -7.85
CA SER A 64 17.74 11.51 -7.63
C SER A 64 18.29 11.16 -6.25
N GLY A 65 19.38 10.41 -6.20
CA GLY A 65 19.98 9.93 -4.96
C GLY A 65 19.38 8.62 -4.43
N THR A 66 18.37 8.06 -5.10
CA THR A 66 17.75 6.77 -4.77
C THR A 66 17.33 6.71 -3.32
N THR A 67 16.51 7.67 -2.87
CA THR A 67 16.13 7.79 -1.47
C THR A 67 14.66 7.46 -1.23
N LEU A 68 14.35 7.04 0.00
CA LEU A 68 12.99 6.74 0.46
C LEU A 68 12.77 7.43 1.81
N THR A 69 11.75 8.27 1.90
CA THR A 69 11.31 8.82 3.19
C THR A 69 10.60 7.76 4.01
N ARG A 70 10.44 7.98 5.32
CA ARG A 70 9.79 7.03 6.23
C ARG A 70 8.62 7.70 6.94
N SER A 71 7.43 7.10 6.78
CA SER A 71 6.23 7.39 7.55
C SER A 71 5.74 6.07 8.11
N VAL A 72 6.10 5.80 9.34
CA VAL A 72 5.90 4.50 9.99
C VAL A 72 4.44 4.28 10.31
N THR A 73 3.95 3.09 10.04
CA THR A 73 2.61 2.63 10.44
C THR A 73 2.71 1.63 11.58
N GLU A 74 3.69 0.73 11.52
CA GLU A 74 3.91 -0.33 12.50
C GLU A 74 5.40 -0.66 12.58
N SER A 75 5.92 -0.92 13.76
CA SER A 75 7.31 -1.35 13.93
C SER A 75 7.55 -2.11 15.23
N SER A 76 8.67 -2.83 15.30
CA SER A 76 9.18 -3.45 16.53
C SER A 76 9.63 -2.43 17.59
N ASN A 77 9.63 -1.13 17.26
CA ASN A 77 10.01 -0.04 18.15
C ASN A 77 8.77 0.78 18.58
N SER A 78 7.73 0.11 19.05
CA SER A 78 6.46 0.74 19.49
C SER A 78 5.92 1.73 18.44
N ASP A 79 5.82 1.27 17.20
CA ASP A 79 5.33 2.02 16.04
C ASP A 79 6.10 3.32 15.72
N SER A 80 7.30 3.44 16.26
CA SER A 80 8.25 4.50 15.95
C SER A 80 9.31 3.99 14.97
N ALA A 81 9.99 4.90 14.27
CA ALA A 81 11.05 4.50 13.35
C ALA A 81 12.15 3.68 14.07
N ILE A 82 12.48 2.51 13.52
CA ILE A 82 13.61 1.72 14.04
C ILE A 82 14.93 2.40 13.67
N SER A 83 15.93 2.27 14.56
CA SER A 83 17.29 2.73 14.28
C SER A 83 18.00 1.69 13.41
N LEU A 84 18.16 1.98 12.13
CA LEU A 84 18.79 1.09 11.17
C LEU A 84 20.27 0.86 11.53
N SER A 85 20.70 -0.38 11.35
CA SER A 85 22.08 -0.83 11.65
C SER A 85 23.08 -0.54 10.53
N GLY A 86 22.60 -0.28 9.30
CA GLY A 86 23.41 -0.20 8.09
C GLY A 86 23.48 -1.48 7.27
N SER A 87 22.72 -2.51 7.66
CA SER A 87 22.60 -3.78 6.92
C SER A 87 21.15 -4.20 6.68
N ALA A 88 20.24 -3.25 6.74
CA ALA A 88 18.82 -3.50 6.55
C ALA A 88 18.46 -3.79 5.09
N GLU A 89 17.35 -4.46 4.92
CA GLU A 89 16.71 -4.73 3.64
C GLU A 89 15.37 -4.00 3.56
N VAL A 90 15.11 -3.35 2.44
CA VAL A 90 13.92 -2.53 2.21
C VAL A 90 13.18 -3.06 0.99
N TYR A 91 11.90 -3.36 1.14
CA TYR A 91 11.12 -3.89 0.03
C TYR A 91 9.72 -3.29 -0.05
N ILE A 92 9.14 -3.33 -1.25
CA ILE A 92 7.76 -2.89 -1.49
C ILE A 92 6.85 -4.08 -1.26
N THR A 93 5.82 -3.87 -0.44
CA THR A 93 4.79 -4.86 -0.17
C THR A 93 3.45 -4.16 0.09
N ALA A 94 2.34 -4.88 -0.08
CA ALA A 94 1.06 -4.41 0.43
C ALA A 94 1.02 -4.61 1.96
N SER A 95 0.42 -3.68 2.67
CA SER A 95 0.02 -3.88 4.06
C SER A 95 -1.40 -4.45 4.12
N ALA A 96 -1.81 -4.94 5.28
CA ALA A 96 -3.18 -5.41 5.50
C ALA A 96 -4.23 -4.34 5.18
N ALA A 97 -3.89 -3.05 5.39
CA ALA A 97 -4.77 -1.92 5.10
C ALA A 97 -4.91 -1.62 3.59
N ASP A 98 -4.00 -2.13 2.75
CA ASP A 98 -4.05 -1.94 1.29
C ASP A 98 -4.89 -3.02 0.60
N ILE A 99 -5.25 -4.09 1.32
CA ILE A 99 -5.93 -5.25 0.77
C ILE A 99 -7.36 -5.27 1.29
N PHE A 100 -8.32 -5.31 0.36
CA PHE A 100 -9.69 -5.58 0.72
C PHE A 100 -9.82 -7.04 1.14
N VAL A 101 -10.04 -7.27 2.43
CA VAL A 101 -10.33 -8.60 2.97
C VAL A 101 -11.82 -8.71 3.17
N ASN A 102 -12.47 -9.65 2.49
CA ASN A 102 -13.83 -10.01 2.80
C ASN A 102 -13.82 -10.88 4.08
N ASP A 103 -13.95 -10.24 5.22
CA ASP A 103 -13.99 -10.88 6.54
C ASP A 103 -15.39 -11.40 6.92
N GLY A 104 -16.32 -11.41 5.95
CA GLY A 104 -17.72 -11.72 6.17
C GLY A 104 -18.52 -10.56 6.76
N ALA A 105 -17.88 -9.43 7.00
CA ALA A 105 -18.59 -8.19 7.32
C ALA A 105 -19.19 -7.59 6.05
N THR A 106 -20.40 -7.15 6.13
CA THR A 106 -21.33 -6.96 5.04
C THR A 106 -21.23 -5.61 4.33
N SER A 107 -20.14 -4.85 4.47
CA SER A 107 -20.08 -3.58 3.77
C SER A 107 -18.71 -3.26 3.15
N LEU A 108 -18.73 -3.01 1.85
CA LEU A 108 -17.64 -2.35 1.15
C LEU A 108 -17.90 -0.84 1.20
N THR A 109 -17.14 -0.11 2.03
CA THR A 109 -17.17 1.35 2.02
C THR A 109 -16.04 1.87 1.14
N THR A 110 -16.37 2.56 0.06
CA THR A 110 -15.40 3.23 -0.80
C THR A 110 -15.77 4.69 -0.99
N THR A 111 -14.78 5.57 -0.94
CA THR A 111 -14.95 6.99 -1.25
C THR A 111 -14.67 7.29 -2.74
N GLY A 112 -14.29 6.27 -3.50
CA GLY A 112 -13.99 6.36 -4.91
C GLY A 112 -15.05 5.69 -5.79
N VAL A 113 -14.86 5.79 -7.11
CA VAL A 113 -15.71 5.12 -8.10
C VAL A 113 -15.33 3.65 -8.16
N ILE A 114 -16.32 2.74 -8.04
CA ILE A 114 -16.14 1.33 -8.38
C ILE A 114 -16.36 1.19 -9.88
N THR A 115 -15.28 0.95 -10.61
CA THR A 115 -15.34 0.68 -12.05
C THR A 115 -15.20 -0.81 -12.25
N GLY A 116 -16.27 -1.47 -12.60
CA GLY A 116 -16.31 -2.90 -12.88
C GLY A 116 -17.30 -3.23 -14.00
N GLY A 117 -17.13 -4.36 -14.64
CA GLY A 117 -18.03 -4.80 -15.71
C GLY A 117 -19.46 -5.09 -15.24
N THR A 118 -19.62 -5.54 -14.01
CA THR A 118 -20.93 -5.84 -13.41
C THR A 118 -20.80 -5.75 -11.88
N VAL A 119 -21.76 -5.10 -11.23
CA VAL A 119 -22.00 -5.24 -9.79
C VAL A 119 -23.23 -6.13 -9.64
N GLU A 120 -23.03 -7.38 -9.26
CA GLU A 120 -24.10 -8.34 -9.05
C GLU A 120 -24.41 -8.48 -7.57
N ALA A 121 -25.63 -8.14 -7.19
CA ALA A 121 -26.15 -8.46 -5.86
C ALA A 121 -26.69 -9.90 -5.88
N THR A 122 -25.87 -10.86 -5.47
CA THR A 122 -26.28 -12.26 -5.35
C THR A 122 -26.84 -12.55 -3.98
N SER A 123 -28.06 -13.08 -3.96
CA SER A 123 -28.81 -13.54 -2.81
C SER A 123 -29.29 -12.45 -1.81
N ASP A 124 -30.34 -11.76 -2.19
CA ASP A 124 -31.32 -11.30 -1.25
C ASP A 124 -32.30 -12.44 -0.96
N THR A 125 -32.20 -13.08 0.20
CA THR A 125 -33.11 -14.16 0.65
C THR A 125 -34.10 -13.69 1.69
N ALA A 126 -34.06 -12.42 2.07
CA ALA A 126 -34.98 -11.85 3.04
C ALA A 126 -36.14 -11.12 2.37
N ALA A 127 -37.33 -11.62 2.56
CA ALA A 127 -38.54 -10.94 2.11
C ALA A 127 -38.67 -9.58 2.82
N GLY A 128 -38.38 -8.50 2.11
CA GLY A 128 -38.46 -7.14 2.60
C GLY A 128 -37.18 -6.31 2.49
N ASP A 129 -36.06 -6.91 2.09
CA ASP A 129 -34.85 -6.18 1.82
C ASP A 129 -34.86 -5.62 0.41
N ASN A 130 -34.93 -4.32 0.30
CA ASN A 130 -34.75 -3.63 -0.95
C ASN A 130 -33.26 -3.43 -1.18
N ALA A 131 -32.72 -3.89 -2.31
CA ALA A 131 -31.47 -3.39 -2.83
C ALA A 131 -31.65 -1.89 -3.10
N ALA A 132 -31.36 -1.08 -2.10
CA ALA A 132 -31.46 0.36 -2.24
C ALA A 132 -30.17 0.86 -2.88
N MET A 133 -30.18 1.11 -4.17
CA MET A 133 -29.21 2.03 -4.76
C MET A 133 -29.67 3.45 -4.45
N GLY A 134 -29.15 4.01 -3.33
CA GLY A 134 -29.40 5.37 -2.94
C GLY A 134 -28.50 6.34 -3.75
N TYR A 135 -29.08 7.42 -4.21
CA TYR A 135 -28.31 8.52 -4.79
C TYR A 135 -28.44 9.78 -3.91
N THR A 136 -27.42 10.59 -3.87
CA THR A 136 -27.51 11.94 -3.36
C THR A 136 -27.96 12.87 -4.48
N SER A 137 -28.77 13.84 -4.16
CA SER A 137 -29.66 14.62 -5.03
C SER A 137 -29.04 15.40 -6.21
N ALA A 138 -27.75 15.26 -6.48
CA ALA A 138 -27.09 16.05 -7.54
C ALA A 138 -26.91 15.28 -8.86
N GLU A 139 -26.91 13.96 -8.87
CA GLU A 139 -26.61 13.19 -10.09
C GLU A 139 -27.43 11.90 -10.12
N GLY A 140 -28.63 11.93 -10.58
CA GLY A 140 -29.57 10.81 -10.58
C GLY A 140 -28.97 9.44 -11.02
N LEU A 141 -29.57 8.36 -10.52
CA LEU A 141 -29.32 7.00 -10.97
C LEU A 141 -29.73 6.86 -12.44
N ILE A 142 -28.77 6.59 -13.33
CA ILE A 142 -29.05 6.28 -14.74
C ILE A 142 -29.06 4.78 -14.87
N LEU A 143 -30.25 4.22 -15.05
CA LEU A 143 -30.45 2.84 -15.50
C LEU A 143 -30.74 2.91 -17.02
N SER A 144 -29.77 2.51 -17.83
CA SER A 144 -30.03 2.30 -19.27
C SER A 144 -30.35 0.82 -19.52
N VAL A 145 -31.44 0.58 -20.21
CA VAL A 145 -31.85 -0.75 -20.71
C VAL A 145 -31.25 -0.96 -22.08
#